data_645ff12038c3a4b7b7a25e39c5e2bbc1
#
_entry.id   645ff12038c3a4b7b7a25e39c5e2bbc1
#
_cell.length_a   1.000
_cell.length_b   1.000
_cell.length_c   1.000
_cell.angle_alpha   90.00
_cell.angle_beta   90.00
_cell.angle_gamma   90.00
#
_symmetry.space_group_name_H-M   'P 1'
#
loop_
_entity.id
_entity.type
_entity.pdbx_description
1 polymer ?
#
loop_
_entity_poly.entity_id
_entity_poly.type
_entity_poly.pdbx_seq_one_letter_code
_entity_poly.pdbx_strand_id
1 'polypeptide(L)'
;MDKKMLFIYNPRAGKAQIRSNLLDIIDIFVKAGYEVTAYPTQASGDAVKAVKTRRAGYDIVVCSGGDGTLDEVVTGMMQCEEKLPIGYVPAGSTNDFANSLKIPKNMIKAANVVVRGKNFACDIGAFNNDSFIYVAAFGIFTNVSYETKQDVKNVLGHAAYLLEGVRALPTIRSYPLKITCDKQVIEGEFLYGMVTNSHSIGGFRGITGTGKEVLLDDGVFEVTLIRKPSNPLELNNIIVAMVDKRVKSEHIYSFTASRIVVESEEPLAWTLDGEFGGEPRKAVIENKTKAWEIRVPK
;
A
#
# COMPACT_ATOMS: atom_id res chain seq x y z
N MET A 1 31.65 0.65 -19.00
CA MET A 1 30.86 1.86 -18.67
C MET A 1 30.43 1.72 -17.23
N ASP A 2 30.68 2.74 -16.42
CA ASP A 2 30.23 2.74 -15.03
C ASP A 2 28.71 2.83 -15.00
N LYS A 3 28.09 2.02 -14.16
CA LYS A 3 26.62 2.01 -14.00
C LYS A 3 26.20 3.28 -13.29
N LYS A 4 25.09 3.89 -13.70
CA LYS A 4 24.58 5.13 -13.11
C LYS A 4 23.38 4.88 -12.23
N MET A 5 23.37 5.48 -11.05
CA MET A 5 22.30 5.34 -10.06
C MET A 5 21.75 6.71 -9.67
N LEU A 6 20.43 6.88 -9.80
CA LEU A 6 19.71 8.01 -9.22
C LEU A 6 19.20 7.61 -7.84
N PHE A 7 19.80 8.17 -6.77
CA PHE A 7 19.43 7.88 -5.38
C PHE A 7 18.57 9.01 -4.81
N ILE A 8 17.26 8.78 -4.79
CA ILE A 8 16.24 9.71 -4.27
C ILE A 8 15.98 9.34 -2.79
N TYR A 9 16.08 10.29 -1.88
CA TYR A 9 15.85 10.00 -0.47
C TYR A 9 15.07 11.11 0.24
N ASN A 10 14.19 10.71 1.17
CA ASN A 10 13.47 11.62 2.04
C ASN A 10 14.27 11.85 3.33
N PRO A 11 14.85 13.04 3.53
CA PRO A 11 15.69 13.32 4.70
C PRO A 11 14.93 13.37 6.02
N ARG A 12 13.59 13.37 5.98
CA ARG A 12 12.69 13.46 7.14
C ARG A 12 11.95 12.15 7.43
N ALA A 13 12.14 11.10 6.62
CA ALA A 13 11.41 9.84 6.78
C ALA A 13 11.67 9.19 8.14
N GLY A 14 10.60 8.74 8.79
CA GLY A 14 10.65 8.04 10.06
C GLY A 14 11.40 8.84 11.14
N LYS A 15 12.47 8.26 11.68
CA LYS A 15 13.35 8.90 12.68
C LYS A 15 14.54 9.63 12.03
N ALA A 16 14.46 10.00 10.75
CA ALA A 16 15.53 10.64 9.97
C ALA A 16 16.87 9.86 9.97
N GLN A 17 16.81 8.53 10.09
CA GLN A 17 17.99 7.65 10.18
C GLN A 17 18.86 7.69 8.92
N ILE A 18 18.33 8.14 7.80
CA ILE A 18 19.11 8.32 6.55
C ILE A 18 20.31 9.24 6.79
N ARG A 19 20.20 10.25 7.66
CA ARG A 19 21.28 11.22 7.91
C ARG A 19 22.54 10.56 8.46
N SER A 20 22.40 9.57 9.33
CA SER A 20 23.54 8.85 9.92
C SER A 20 24.05 7.70 9.05
N ASN A 21 23.26 7.23 8.07
CA ASN A 21 23.64 6.09 7.23
C ASN A 21 23.98 6.48 5.78
N LEU A 22 23.80 7.75 5.40
CA LEU A 22 23.88 8.20 4.01
C LEU A 22 25.26 7.91 3.39
N LEU A 23 26.33 8.23 4.11
CA LEU A 23 27.69 8.03 3.61
C LEU A 23 28.02 6.55 3.40
N ASP A 24 27.64 5.69 4.36
CA ASP A 24 27.85 4.25 4.25
C ASP A 24 27.05 3.62 3.12
N ILE A 25 25.81 4.11 2.90
CA ILE A 25 24.96 3.66 1.79
C ILE A 25 25.60 4.05 0.44
N ILE A 26 26.04 5.30 0.28
CA ILE A 26 26.71 5.76 -0.94
C ILE A 26 28.00 4.97 -1.18
N ASP A 27 28.79 4.71 -0.14
CA ASP A 27 30.04 3.91 -0.24
C ASP A 27 29.75 2.49 -0.75
N ILE A 28 28.66 1.85 -0.27
CA ILE A 28 28.21 0.54 -0.76
C ILE A 28 27.92 0.60 -2.25
N PHE A 29 27.21 1.63 -2.71
CA PHE A 29 26.82 1.77 -4.09
C PHE A 29 28.03 2.04 -5.02
N VAL A 30 28.94 2.91 -4.56
CA VAL A 30 30.18 3.22 -5.31
C VAL A 30 31.09 1.99 -5.38
N LYS A 31 31.27 1.24 -4.28
CA LYS A 31 32.02 -0.04 -4.28
C LYS A 31 31.43 -1.11 -5.18
N ALA A 32 30.10 -1.02 -5.47
CA ALA A 32 29.43 -1.91 -6.42
C ALA A 32 29.54 -1.42 -7.89
N GLY A 33 30.29 -0.34 -8.16
CA GLY A 33 30.57 0.19 -9.50
C GLY A 33 29.50 1.17 -10.02
N TYR A 34 28.77 1.83 -9.12
CA TYR A 34 27.80 2.84 -9.50
C TYR A 34 28.35 4.26 -9.36
N GLU A 35 28.15 5.09 -10.38
CA GLU A 35 28.18 6.55 -10.25
C GLU A 35 26.84 6.99 -9.63
N VAL A 36 26.87 7.59 -8.42
CA VAL A 36 25.69 7.88 -7.64
C VAL A 36 25.34 9.36 -7.69
N THR A 37 24.15 9.68 -8.21
CA THR A 37 23.55 11.01 -8.06
C THR A 37 22.54 10.98 -6.92
N ALA A 38 22.85 11.68 -5.83
CA ALA A 38 22.01 11.75 -4.64
C ALA A 38 21.05 12.95 -4.73
N TYR A 39 19.74 12.70 -4.55
CA TYR A 39 18.69 13.70 -4.62
C TYR A 39 17.80 13.69 -3.37
N PRO A 40 17.92 14.68 -2.45
CA PRO A 40 17.03 14.80 -1.31
C PRO A 40 15.70 15.42 -1.72
N THR A 41 14.58 14.76 -1.38
CA THR A 41 13.24 15.33 -1.59
C THR A 41 12.98 16.52 -0.67
N GLN A 42 12.24 17.52 -1.16
CA GLN A 42 11.96 18.76 -0.42
C GLN A 42 10.49 18.83 0.03
N ALA A 43 9.57 18.21 -0.72
CA ALA A 43 8.13 18.23 -0.46
C ALA A 43 7.48 16.94 -0.98
N SER A 44 6.20 16.73 -0.66
CA SER A 44 5.37 15.69 -1.28
C SER A 44 5.28 15.91 -2.79
N GLY A 45 5.30 14.82 -3.57
CA GLY A 45 5.32 14.81 -5.03
C GLY A 45 6.69 15.09 -5.66
N ASP A 46 7.71 15.43 -4.87
CA ASP A 46 9.04 15.76 -5.39
C ASP A 46 9.75 14.51 -5.94
N ALA A 47 9.53 13.34 -5.36
CA ALA A 47 10.10 12.11 -5.88
C ALA A 47 9.46 11.69 -7.22
N VAL A 48 8.16 11.92 -7.42
CA VAL A 48 7.49 11.74 -8.72
C VAL A 48 8.18 12.59 -9.79
N LYS A 49 8.35 13.89 -9.48
CA LYS A 49 9.00 14.85 -10.40
C LYS A 49 10.44 14.46 -10.66
N ALA A 50 11.21 14.07 -9.65
CA ALA A 50 12.61 13.69 -9.79
C ALA A 50 12.78 12.48 -10.71
N VAL A 51 11.96 11.45 -10.58
CA VAL A 51 11.96 10.29 -11.48
C VAL A 51 11.65 10.72 -12.90
N LYS A 52 10.57 11.45 -13.12
CA LYS A 52 10.13 11.87 -14.47
C LYS A 52 11.18 12.71 -15.21
N THR A 53 11.85 13.63 -14.51
CA THR A 53 12.73 14.61 -15.14
C THR A 53 14.20 14.21 -15.16
N ARG A 54 14.63 13.24 -14.31
CA ARG A 54 16.06 12.93 -14.12
C ARG A 54 16.45 11.50 -14.46
N ARG A 55 15.50 10.54 -14.53
CA ARG A 55 15.84 9.11 -14.72
C ARG A 55 16.59 8.77 -16.00
N ALA A 56 16.47 9.61 -17.04
CA ALA A 56 17.12 9.34 -18.32
C ALA A 56 18.64 9.24 -18.18
N GLY A 57 19.22 8.17 -18.71
CA GLY A 57 20.66 7.91 -18.64
C GLY A 57 21.13 7.25 -17.34
N TYR A 58 20.23 6.82 -16.46
CA TYR A 58 20.53 5.97 -15.32
C TYR A 58 20.15 4.52 -15.59
N ASP A 59 20.80 3.58 -14.88
CA ASP A 59 20.53 2.14 -14.97
C ASP A 59 19.57 1.66 -13.89
N ILE A 60 19.44 2.42 -12.81
CA ILE A 60 18.59 2.12 -11.65
C ILE A 60 18.17 3.40 -10.94
N VAL A 61 16.96 3.42 -10.42
CA VAL A 61 16.49 4.42 -9.45
C VAL A 61 16.45 3.77 -8.08
N VAL A 62 17.08 4.39 -7.09
CA VAL A 62 17.02 3.90 -5.69
C VAL A 62 16.26 4.90 -4.85
N CYS A 63 15.34 4.41 -4.03
CA CYS A 63 14.58 5.23 -3.12
C CYS A 63 14.92 4.90 -1.66
N SER A 64 15.09 5.93 -0.82
CA SER A 64 15.13 5.76 0.63
C SER A 64 14.10 6.66 1.30
N GLY A 65 13.15 6.02 1.97
CA GLY A 65 12.02 6.69 2.61
C GLY A 65 11.06 5.71 3.24
N GLY A 66 9.87 6.17 3.59
CA GLY A 66 8.73 5.32 3.95
C GLY A 66 7.97 4.85 2.72
N ASP A 67 6.82 4.18 2.97
CA ASP A 67 5.94 3.66 1.91
C ASP A 67 5.48 4.78 0.96
N GLY A 68 5.13 5.97 1.45
CA GLY A 68 4.76 7.11 0.60
C GLY A 68 5.90 7.61 -0.31
N THR A 69 7.18 7.56 0.13
CA THR A 69 8.30 7.92 -0.77
C THR A 69 8.51 6.85 -1.85
N LEU A 70 8.32 5.58 -1.53
CA LEU A 70 8.35 4.50 -2.50
C LEU A 70 7.20 4.65 -3.51
N ASP A 71 6.00 4.94 -3.01
CA ASP A 71 4.82 5.19 -3.84
C ASP A 71 5.07 6.32 -4.85
N GLU A 72 5.58 7.46 -4.41
CA GLU A 72 5.94 8.56 -5.31
C GLU A 72 6.97 8.13 -6.39
N VAL A 73 8.00 7.34 -6.03
CA VAL A 73 9.00 6.87 -6.99
C VAL A 73 8.38 5.91 -8.01
N VAL A 74 7.53 4.97 -7.57
CA VAL A 74 6.84 4.04 -8.47
C VAL A 74 5.85 4.79 -9.36
N THR A 75 5.04 5.68 -8.80
CA THR A 75 4.10 6.53 -9.55
C THR A 75 4.84 7.33 -10.63
N GLY A 76 5.98 7.94 -10.28
CA GLY A 76 6.82 8.64 -11.25
C GLY A 76 7.33 7.70 -12.34
N MET A 77 7.74 6.47 -11.98
CA MET A 77 8.23 5.46 -12.92
C MET A 77 7.11 4.97 -13.85
N MET A 78 5.91 4.77 -13.33
CA MET A 78 4.76 4.32 -14.12
C MET A 78 4.34 5.34 -15.18
N GLN A 79 4.57 6.62 -14.96
CA GLN A 79 4.32 7.70 -15.92
C GLN A 79 5.43 7.84 -16.99
N CYS A 80 6.46 7.02 -16.94
CA CYS A 80 7.55 7.02 -17.92
C CYS A 80 7.35 5.89 -18.95
N GLU A 81 7.76 6.10 -20.20
CA GLU A 81 7.74 5.05 -21.24
C GLU A 81 8.72 3.93 -20.91
N GLU A 82 9.99 4.29 -20.72
CA GLU A 82 11.02 3.34 -20.31
C GLU A 82 11.06 3.24 -18.79
N LYS A 83 11.00 2.04 -18.25
CA LYS A 83 11.02 1.75 -16.83
C LYS A 83 12.36 1.19 -16.39
N LEU A 84 12.92 1.76 -15.34
CA LEU A 84 14.15 1.28 -14.72
C LEU A 84 13.81 0.44 -13.48
N PRO A 85 14.64 -0.55 -13.14
CA PRO A 85 14.50 -1.25 -11.87
C PRO A 85 14.63 -0.28 -10.70
N ILE A 86 13.84 -0.53 -9.64
CA ILE A 86 13.84 0.30 -8.42
C ILE A 86 14.58 -0.45 -7.31
N GLY A 87 15.47 0.24 -6.61
CA GLY A 87 16.02 -0.20 -5.34
C GLY A 87 15.30 0.46 -4.17
N TYR A 88 15.10 -0.25 -3.06
CA TYR A 88 14.43 0.32 -1.90
C TYR A 88 15.26 0.15 -0.62
N VAL A 89 15.53 1.27 0.06
CA VAL A 89 16.16 1.35 1.38
C VAL A 89 15.14 1.90 2.37
N PRO A 90 14.41 1.04 3.11
CA PRO A 90 13.33 1.46 4.00
C PRO A 90 13.83 2.39 5.11
N ALA A 91 13.17 3.53 5.30
CA ALA A 91 13.47 4.53 6.33
C ALA A 91 12.23 5.02 7.09
N GLY A 92 11.04 4.57 6.72
CA GLY A 92 9.78 4.91 7.37
C GLY A 92 9.54 4.13 8.67
N SER A 93 8.43 4.41 9.32
CA SER A 93 8.04 3.75 10.57
C SER A 93 7.51 2.33 10.35
N THR A 94 6.69 2.10 9.32
CA THR A 94 5.99 0.84 9.05
C THR A 94 6.71 0.02 7.99
N ASN A 95 6.91 0.59 6.81
CA ASN A 95 7.55 -0.03 5.64
C ASN A 95 6.88 -1.35 5.25
N ASP A 96 5.56 -1.31 5.04
CA ASP A 96 4.73 -2.48 4.77
C ASP A 96 5.14 -3.18 3.48
N PHE A 97 5.45 -2.42 2.44
CA PHE A 97 5.89 -2.98 1.17
C PHE A 97 7.24 -3.70 1.29
N ALA A 98 8.20 -3.12 2.04
CA ALA A 98 9.48 -3.78 2.33
C ALA A 98 9.28 -5.10 3.09
N ASN A 99 8.33 -5.13 4.05
CA ASN A 99 8.01 -6.35 4.79
C ASN A 99 7.47 -7.44 3.86
N SER A 100 6.59 -7.11 2.92
CA SER A 100 6.02 -8.04 1.93
C SER A 100 7.08 -8.66 1.03
N LEU A 101 8.09 -7.87 0.64
CA LEU A 101 9.21 -8.30 -0.20
C LEU A 101 10.41 -8.85 0.58
N LYS A 102 10.31 -8.98 1.92
CA LYS A 102 11.40 -9.44 2.81
C LYS A 102 12.65 -8.57 2.70
N ILE A 103 12.51 -7.29 2.30
CA ILE A 103 13.61 -6.33 2.28
C ILE A 103 13.97 -5.96 3.73
N PRO A 104 15.25 -6.02 4.11
CA PRO A 104 15.65 -5.76 5.50
C PRO A 104 15.33 -4.34 5.95
N LYS A 105 14.81 -4.17 7.19
CA LYS A 105 14.60 -2.84 7.80
C LYS A 105 15.91 -2.11 8.11
N ASN A 106 17.01 -2.84 8.28
CA ASN A 106 18.33 -2.23 8.45
C ASN A 106 18.78 -1.64 7.11
N MET A 107 19.03 -0.35 7.09
CA MET A 107 19.33 0.42 5.86
C MET A 107 20.59 -0.07 5.14
N ILE A 108 21.63 -0.44 5.87
CA ILE A 108 22.87 -0.97 5.30
C ILE A 108 22.65 -2.34 4.64
N LYS A 109 21.89 -3.21 5.30
CA LYS A 109 21.49 -4.50 4.70
C LYS A 109 20.61 -4.30 3.47
N ALA A 110 19.67 -3.35 3.51
CA ALA A 110 18.82 -3.01 2.38
C ALA A 110 19.64 -2.45 1.20
N ALA A 111 20.61 -1.56 1.45
CA ALA A 111 21.52 -1.07 0.42
C ALA A 111 22.31 -2.21 -0.25
N ASN A 112 22.74 -3.23 0.52
CA ASN A 112 23.36 -4.44 -0.03
C ASN A 112 22.38 -5.26 -0.90
N VAL A 113 21.07 -5.31 -0.55
CA VAL A 113 20.06 -5.93 -1.41
C VAL A 113 19.95 -5.19 -2.73
N VAL A 114 19.96 -3.85 -2.73
CA VAL A 114 19.93 -3.05 -3.97
C VAL A 114 21.03 -3.47 -4.95
N VAL A 115 22.26 -3.67 -4.47
CA VAL A 115 23.40 -3.97 -5.36
C VAL A 115 23.63 -5.45 -5.64
N ARG A 116 23.23 -6.34 -4.73
CA ARG A 116 23.50 -7.80 -4.81
C ARG A 116 22.25 -8.65 -5.02
N GLY A 117 21.07 -8.07 -4.86
CA GLY A 117 19.79 -8.76 -5.00
C GLY A 117 19.45 -9.11 -6.45
N LYS A 118 18.26 -9.66 -6.64
CA LYS A 118 17.68 -9.94 -7.95
C LYS A 118 16.54 -8.98 -8.25
N ASN A 119 16.20 -8.81 -9.53
CA ASN A 119 14.97 -8.13 -9.91
C ASN A 119 13.77 -9.02 -9.63
N PHE A 120 12.71 -8.42 -9.14
CA PHE A 120 11.40 -9.02 -8.96
C PHE A 120 10.37 -8.11 -9.62
N ALA A 121 9.60 -8.66 -10.55
CA ALA A 121 8.56 -7.93 -11.26
C ALA A 121 7.30 -7.91 -10.39
N CYS A 122 6.79 -6.72 -10.10
CA CYS A 122 5.60 -6.50 -9.29
C CYS A 122 4.41 -6.07 -10.13
N ASP A 123 3.25 -6.51 -9.71
CA ASP A 123 1.98 -5.98 -10.18
C ASP A 123 1.74 -4.57 -9.64
N ILE A 124 0.84 -3.83 -10.28
CA ILE A 124 0.35 -2.54 -9.80
C ILE A 124 -1.15 -2.43 -10.02
N GLY A 125 -1.84 -1.76 -9.10
CA GLY A 125 -3.25 -1.45 -9.26
C GLY A 125 -3.43 -0.19 -10.10
N ALA A 126 -4.10 -0.29 -11.26
CA ALA A 126 -4.66 0.89 -11.92
C ALA A 126 -6.00 1.22 -11.29
N PHE A 127 -6.23 2.48 -10.93
CA PHE A 127 -7.45 3.01 -10.35
C PHE A 127 -7.93 4.19 -11.20
N ASN A 128 -8.88 3.98 -12.10
CA ASN A 128 -9.27 4.97 -13.11
C ASN A 128 -8.04 5.51 -13.88
N ASN A 129 -7.68 6.79 -13.65
CA ASN A 129 -6.51 7.44 -14.25
C ASN A 129 -5.30 7.50 -13.29
N ASP A 130 -5.38 6.85 -12.14
CA ASP A 130 -4.37 6.82 -11.11
C ASP A 130 -3.89 5.39 -10.85
N SER A 131 -3.00 5.20 -9.88
CA SER A 131 -2.47 3.88 -9.52
C SER A 131 -2.20 3.77 -8.03
N PHE A 132 -2.11 2.53 -7.53
CA PHE A 132 -1.68 2.22 -6.18
C PHE A 132 -0.77 0.98 -6.19
N ILE A 133 0.17 0.93 -5.26
CA ILE A 133 1.17 -0.14 -5.18
C ILE A 133 0.65 -1.28 -4.31
N TYR A 134 -0.04 -0.97 -3.20
CA TYR A 134 -0.42 -1.98 -2.22
C TYR A 134 -1.87 -1.92 -1.75
N VAL A 135 -2.54 -0.77 -1.73
CA VAL A 135 -3.93 -0.71 -1.27
C VAL A 135 -4.76 0.43 -1.85
N ALA A 136 -5.95 0.12 -2.33
CA ALA A 136 -7.04 1.05 -2.53
C ALA A 136 -8.18 0.71 -1.57
N ALA A 137 -8.71 1.69 -0.84
CA ALA A 137 -9.75 1.45 0.17
C ALA A 137 -10.76 2.61 0.25
N PHE A 138 -11.98 2.26 0.66
CA PHE A 138 -13.03 3.23 0.99
C PHE A 138 -13.71 2.88 2.33
N GLY A 139 -14.33 3.85 2.95
CA GLY A 139 -15.22 3.65 4.10
C GLY A 139 -14.58 3.91 5.47
N ILE A 140 -15.04 3.22 6.52
CA ILE A 140 -14.84 3.61 7.92
C ILE A 140 -13.39 3.69 8.41
N PHE A 141 -12.43 3.06 7.78
CA PHE A 141 -11.04 3.08 8.23
C PHE A 141 -10.14 4.02 7.41
N THR A 142 -10.67 4.65 6.39
CA THR A 142 -9.88 5.53 5.51
C THR A 142 -9.64 6.91 6.10
N ASN A 143 -10.56 7.43 6.92
CA ASN A 143 -10.44 8.74 7.60
C ASN A 143 -9.58 8.70 8.87
N VAL A 144 -9.25 7.52 9.40
CA VAL A 144 -8.53 7.35 10.68
C VAL A 144 -7.04 7.68 10.57
N SER A 145 -6.49 7.76 9.37
CA SER A 145 -5.05 8.05 9.16
C SER A 145 -4.63 9.44 9.61
N TYR A 146 -5.56 10.40 9.75
CA TYR A 146 -5.20 11.81 9.93
C TYR A 146 -5.40 12.38 11.34
N GLU A 147 -6.23 11.77 12.22
CA GLU A 147 -6.58 12.41 13.50
C GLU A 147 -6.50 11.55 14.76
N THR A 148 -6.27 10.25 14.70
CA THR A 148 -6.36 9.41 15.90
C THR A 148 -5.02 9.29 16.61
N LYS A 149 -4.89 9.99 17.75
CA LYS A 149 -3.80 9.80 18.72
C LYS A 149 -3.73 8.35 19.17
N GLN A 150 -2.51 7.81 19.29
CA GLN A 150 -2.20 6.43 19.70
C GLN A 150 -2.77 5.99 21.06
N ASP A 151 -3.38 6.89 21.82
CA ASP A 151 -3.83 6.65 23.20
C ASP A 151 -5.11 5.82 23.33
N VAL A 152 -5.90 5.64 22.25
CA VAL A 152 -7.16 4.88 22.28
C VAL A 152 -6.96 3.36 22.21
N LYS A 153 -5.78 2.90 21.81
CA LYS A 153 -5.51 1.46 21.58
C LYS A 153 -5.32 0.62 22.86
N ASN A 154 -5.12 1.23 24.01
CA ASN A 154 -4.61 0.50 25.19
C ASN A 154 -5.55 0.41 26.38
N VAL A 155 -6.76 0.98 26.39
CA VAL A 155 -7.51 1.16 27.65
C VAL A 155 -8.86 0.48 27.73
N LEU A 156 -9.46 0.07 26.63
CA LEU A 156 -10.82 -0.49 26.67
C LEU A 156 -10.83 -1.97 26.26
N GLY A 157 -11.15 -2.84 27.21
CA GLY A 157 -11.35 -4.26 26.94
C GLY A 157 -12.46 -4.51 25.91
N HIS A 158 -12.49 -5.70 25.31
CA HIS A 158 -13.36 -6.14 24.21
C HIS A 158 -14.84 -5.76 24.38
N ALA A 159 -15.37 -5.81 25.61
CA ALA A 159 -16.75 -5.46 25.94
C ALA A 159 -17.07 -3.96 25.80
N ALA A 160 -16.12 -3.07 26.08
CA ALA A 160 -16.34 -1.63 25.92
C ALA A 160 -16.32 -1.21 24.45
N TYR A 161 -15.49 -1.85 23.64
CA TYR A 161 -15.47 -1.68 22.18
C TYR A 161 -16.80 -2.09 21.53
N LEU A 162 -17.39 -3.18 22.02
CA LEU A 162 -18.72 -3.65 21.59
C LEU A 162 -19.83 -2.66 21.95
N LEU A 163 -19.83 -2.13 23.18
CA LEU A 163 -20.83 -1.17 23.62
C LEU A 163 -20.76 0.17 22.87
N GLU A 164 -19.55 0.62 22.56
CA GLU A 164 -19.35 1.83 21.79
C GLU A 164 -19.72 1.61 20.30
N GLY A 165 -19.37 0.46 19.73
CA GLY A 165 -19.78 0.04 18.40
C GLY A 165 -21.31 -0.05 18.24
N VAL A 166 -22.01 -0.60 19.24
CA VAL A 166 -23.47 -0.67 19.25
C VAL A 166 -24.11 0.73 19.27
N ARG A 167 -23.55 1.66 20.06
CA ARG A 167 -24.02 3.06 20.09
C ARG A 167 -23.73 3.81 18.78
N ALA A 168 -22.66 3.44 18.10
CA ALA A 168 -22.25 4.05 16.83
C ALA A 168 -22.99 3.49 15.61
N LEU A 169 -23.64 2.32 15.69
CA LEU A 169 -24.31 1.68 14.55
C LEU A 169 -25.21 2.63 13.73
N PRO A 170 -26.06 3.49 14.36
CA PRO A 170 -26.90 4.41 13.60
C PRO A 170 -26.13 5.54 12.91
N THR A 171 -24.90 5.82 13.36
CA THR A 171 -24.06 6.92 12.86
C THR A 171 -22.99 6.45 11.88
N ILE A 172 -22.77 5.14 11.76
CA ILE A 172 -21.81 4.59 10.81
C ILE A 172 -22.33 4.80 9.39
N ARG A 173 -21.63 5.60 8.62
CA ARG A 173 -21.95 5.82 7.21
C ARG A 173 -21.77 4.53 6.43
N SER A 174 -22.79 4.14 5.70
CA SER A 174 -22.77 3.03 4.75
C SER A 174 -23.01 3.55 3.34
N TYR A 175 -22.57 2.78 2.36
CA TYR A 175 -22.63 3.14 0.96
C TYR A 175 -23.41 2.05 0.21
N PRO A 176 -24.55 2.38 -0.43
CA PRO A 176 -25.20 1.49 -1.40
C PRO A 176 -24.30 1.35 -2.62
N LEU A 177 -23.80 0.14 -2.87
CA LEU A 177 -22.83 -0.13 -3.93
C LEU A 177 -23.25 -1.31 -4.78
N LYS A 178 -22.91 -1.22 -6.08
CA LYS A 178 -22.84 -2.34 -6.99
C LYS A 178 -21.39 -2.60 -7.33
N ILE A 179 -20.92 -3.80 -6.99
CA ILE A 179 -19.54 -4.23 -7.15
C ILE A 179 -19.51 -5.37 -8.16
N THR A 180 -18.89 -5.13 -9.31
CA THR A 180 -18.72 -6.13 -10.36
C THR A 180 -17.25 -6.57 -10.34
N CYS A 181 -16.99 -7.86 -10.14
CA CYS A 181 -15.64 -8.42 -10.14
C CYS A 181 -15.63 -9.71 -10.94
N ASP A 182 -14.78 -9.77 -11.96
CA ASP A 182 -14.65 -10.86 -12.91
C ASP A 182 -16.01 -11.43 -13.36
N LYS A 183 -16.50 -12.48 -12.69
CA LYS A 183 -17.72 -13.21 -13.07
C LYS A 183 -18.88 -13.03 -12.09
N GLN A 184 -18.74 -12.18 -11.07
CA GLN A 184 -19.79 -12.00 -10.05
C GLN A 184 -20.16 -10.54 -9.87
N VAL A 185 -21.42 -10.33 -9.46
CA VAL A 185 -21.96 -9.02 -9.07
C VAL A 185 -22.41 -9.12 -7.62
N ILE A 186 -21.97 -8.19 -6.79
CA ILE A 186 -22.33 -8.10 -5.38
C ILE A 186 -22.99 -6.74 -5.18
N GLU A 187 -24.24 -6.74 -4.70
CA GLU A 187 -24.99 -5.52 -4.41
C GLU A 187 -25.39 -5.46 -2.93
N GLY A 188 -25.37 -4.27 -2.37
CA GLY A 188 -25.77 -4.07 -0.98
C GLY A 188 -25.22 -2.78 -0.37
N GLU A 189 -25.42 -2.62 0.95
CA GLU A 189 -24.84 -1.54 1.74
C GLU A 189 -23.53 -1.98 2.39
N PHE A 190 -22.46 -1.23 2.15
CA PHE A 190 -21.13 -1.55 2.66
C PHE A 190 -20.59 -0.44 3.55
N LEU A 191 -19.88 -0.83 4.60
CA LEU A 191 -19.18 0.07 5.50
C LEU A 191 -17.74 0.33 5.06
N TYR A 192 -17.16 -0.68 4.42
CA TYR A 192 -15.75 -0.71 4.07
C TYR A 192 -15.49 -1.60 2.87
N GLY A 193 -14.53 -1.19 2.07
CA GLY A 193 -13.96 -2.01 1.01
C GLY A 193 -12.48 -1.74 0.84
N MET A 194 -11.74 -2.80 0.56
CA MET A 194 -10.30 -2.78 0.38
C MET A 194 -9.91 -3.72 -0.75
N VAL A 195 -9.10 -3.21 -1.65
CA VAL A 195 -8.44 -3.95 -2.74
C VAL A 195 -6.96 -3.84 -2.51
N THR A 196 -6.27 -4.95 -2.33
CA THR A 196 -4.86 -4.93 -1.93
C THR A 196 -4.01 -5.90 -2.72
N ASN A 197 -2.76 -5.50 -2.93
CA ASN A 197 -1.66 -6.28 -3.47
C ASN A 197 -0.53 -6.35 -2.42
N SER A 198 -0.86 -6.67 -1.15
CA SER A 198 0.12 -6.68 -0.07
C SER A 198 -0.24 -7.60 1.08
N HIS A 199 0.77 -8.24 1.68
CA HIS A 199 0.62 -9.05 2.89
C HIS A 199 0.34 -8.24 4.17
N SER A 200 0.67 -6.96 4.18
CA SER A 200 0.64 -6.10 5.35
C SER A 200 0.12 -4.72 4.98
N ILE A 201 -0.82 -4.20 5.76
CA ILE A 201 -1.39 -2.87 5.59
C ILE A 201 -1.45 -2.21 6.96
N GLY A 202 -0.86 -1.00 7.10
CA GLY A 202 -0.84 -0.24 8.34
C GLY A 202 -0.17 -0.99 9.50
N GLY A 203 0.79 -1.88 9.22
CA GLY A 203 1.45 -2.75 10.22
C GLY A 203 0.65 -3.99 10.63
N PHE A 204 -0.58 -4.16 10.11
CA PHE A 204 -1.40 -5.34 10.36
C PHE A 204 -1.16 -6.40 9.29
N ARG A 205 -0.76 -7.60 9.71
CA ARG A 205 -0.62 -8.76 8.81
C ARG A 205 -1.93 -9.50 8.71
N GLY A 206 -2.33 -9.80 7.47
CA GLY A 206 -3.41 -10.75 7.17
C GLY A 206 -4.82 -10.24 7.42
N ILE A 207 -5.12 -8.98 7.18
CA ILE A 207 -6.50 -8.47 7.08
C ILE A 207 -7.20 -9.10 5.86
N THR A 208 -6.43 -9.59 4.89
CA THR A 208 -6.96 -10.34 3.75
C THR A 208 -7.55 -11.67 4.23
N GLY A 209 -8.87 -11.77 4.21
CA GLY A 209 -9.61 -12.93 4.72
C GLY A 209 -9.45 -14.23 3.92
N THR A 210 -8.62 -14.23 2.88
CA THR A 210 -8.43 -15.41 1.99
C THR A 210 -7.61 -16.52 2.63
N GLY A 211 -6.83 -16.22 3.69
CA GLY A 211 -5.96 -17.21 4.37
C GLY A 211 -4.79 -17.71 3.51
N LYS A 212 -4.67 -17.24 2.27
CA LYS A 212 -3.58 -17.56 1.35
C LYS A 212 -2.44 -16.55 1.51
N GLU A 213 -1.23 -16.96 1.10
CA GLU A 213 -0.12 -16.05 0.95
C GLU A 213 -0.40 -15.12 -0.24
N VAL A 214 -0.38 -13.78 -0.01
CA VAL A 214 -0.55 -12.80 -1.08
C VAL A 214 0.70 -12.83 -1.96
N LEU A 215 0.53 -12.96 -3.26
CA LEU A 215 1.61 -12.87 -4.22
C LEU A 215 1.54 -11.48 -4.88
N LEU A 216 2.69 -10.89 -5.15
CA LEU A 216 2.80 -9.54 -5.72
C LEU A 216 2.97 -9.57 -7.25
N ASP A 217 2.82 -10.73 -7.87
CA ASP A 217 3.10 -10.99 -9.28
C ASP A 217 2.18 -12.03 -9.93
N ASP A 218 1.02 -12.32 -9.31
CA ASP A 218 0.07 -13.35 -9.75
C ASP A 218 -1.12 -12.82 -10.58
N GLY A 219 -1.19 -11.51 -10.78
CA GLY A 219 -2.20 -10.87 -11.61
C GLY A 219 -3.56 -10.67 -10.94
N VAL A 220 -3.66 -10.88 -9.64
CA VAL A 220 -4.91 -10.69 -8.89
C VAL A 220 -4.68 -9.85 -7.63
N PHE A 221 -5.75 -9.26 -7.14
CA PHE A 221 -5.81 -8.57 -5.86
C PHE A 221 -6.60 -9.39 -4.86
N GLU A 222 -6.31 -9.23 -3.58
CA GLU A 222 -7.21 -9.58 -2.51
C GLU A 222 -8.22 -8.48 -2.30
N VAL A 223 -9.50 -8.86 -2.33
CA VAL A 223 -10.63 -7.97 -2.08
C VAL A 223 -11.27 -8.32 -0.75
N THR A 224 -11.46 -7.33 0.10
CA THR A 224 -12.22 -7.46 1.34
C THR A 224 -13.31 -6.40 1.38
N LEU A 225 -14.56 -6.84 1.56
CA LEU A 225 -15.71 -5.96 1.70
C LEU A 225 -16.41 -6.27 3.02
N ILE A 226 -16.83 -5.23 3.74
CA ILE A 226 -17.61 -5.38 4.98
C ILE A 226 -18.99 -4.78 4.75
N ARG A 227 -20.00 -5.65 4.77
CA ARG A 227 -21.41 -5.27 4.66
C ARG A 227 -21.88 -4.62 5.94
N LYS A 228 -22.82 -3.67 5.83
CA LYS A 228 -23.46 -3.03 6.96
C LYS A 228 -24.19 -4.08 7.81
N PRO A 229 -23.91 -4.18 9.12
CA PRO A 229 -24.69 -5.03 10.02
C PRO A 229 -26.07 -4.39 10.29
N SER A 230 -27.09 -5.22 10.41
CA SER A 230 -28.45 -4.79 10.70
C SER A 230 -28.74 -4.73 12.20
N ASN A 231 -27.92 -5.40 13.01
CA ASN A 231 -28.11 -5.50 14.47
C ASN A 231 -26.75 -5.67 15.19
N PRO A 232 -26.76 -5.51 16.56
CA PRO A 232 -25.54 -5.63 17.36
C PRO A 232 -24.85 -6.99 17.32
N LEU A 233 -25.58 -8.08 17.10
CA LEU A 233 -25.02 -9.44 17.05
C LEU A 233 -24.19 -9.61 15.77
N GLU A 234 -24.69 -9.11 14.65
CA GLU A 234 -23.96 -9.11 13.38
C GLU A 234 -22.67 -8.27 13.47
N LEU A 235 -22.76 -7.09 14.12
CA LEU A 235 -21.57 -6.27 14.38
C LEU A 235 -20.53 -7.03 15.22
N ASN A 236 -20.98 -7.70 16.29
CA ASN A 236 -20.08 -8.53 17.09
C ASN A 236 -19.42 -9.64 16.26
N ASN A 237 -20.19 -10.31 15.41
CA ASN A 237 -19.66 -11.35 14.52
C ASN A 237 -18.61 -10.81 13.54
N ILE A 238 -18.80 -9.58 13.01
CA ILE A 238 -17.81 -8.90 12.17
C ILE A 238 -16.53 -8.65 12.98
N ILE A 239 -16.64 -8.05 14.17
CA ILE A 239 -15.48 -7.72 15.03
C ILE A 239 -14.69 -8.98 15.40
N VAL A 240 -15.39 -10.03 15.82
CA VAL A 240 -14.75 -11.32 16.16
C VAL A 240 -14.04 -11.91 14.95
N ALA A 241 -14.67 -11.91 13.78
CA ALA A 241 -14.06 -12.44 12.54
C ALA A 241 -12.86 -11.61 12.06
N MET A 242 -12.83 -10.30 12.33
CA MET A 242 -11.66 -9.46 12.04
C MET A 242 -10.47 -9.76 12.98
N VAL A 243 -10.74 -10.14 14.23
CA VAL A 243 -9.70 -10.45 15.23
C VAL A 243 -9.26 -11.91 15.14
N ASP A 244 -10.18 -12.85 15.01
CA ASP A 244 -9.90 -14.28 14.87
C ASP A 244 -10.29 -14.80 13.47
N LYS A 245 -9.30 -14.99 12.61
CA LYS A 245 -9.46 -15.47 11.23
C LYS A 245 -10.12 -16.85 11.10
N ARG A 246 -10.19 -17.62 12.18
CA ARG A 246 -10.89 -18.92 12.19
C ARG A 246 -12.41 -18.75 12.21
N VAL A 247 -12.88 -17.56 12.62
CA VAL A 247 -14.29 -17.21 12.65
C VAL A 247 -14.67 -16.59 11.31
N LYS A 248 -15.66 -17.17 10.65
CA LYS A 248 -16.22 -16.60 9.40
C LYS A 248 -17.45 -15.77 9.73
N SER A 249 -17.60 -14.64 9.05
CA SER A 249 -18.80 -13.82 9.06
C SER A 249 -19.37 -13.71 7.66
N GLU A 250 -20.67 -13.90 7.50
CA GLU A 250 -21.39 -13.69 6.22
C GLU A 250 -21.42 -12.22 5.78
N HIS A 251 -21.08 -11.30 6.69
CA HIS A 251 -20.95 -9.86 6.39
C HIS A 251 -19.56 -9.47 5.86
N ILE A 252 -18.60 -10.39 5.85
CA ILE A 252 -17.26 -10.15 5.32
C ILE A 252 -17.08 -10.99 4.06
N TYR A 253 -17.00 -10.31 2.94
CA TYR A 253 -16.63 -10.92 1.66
C TYR A 253 -15.11 -10.85 1.49
N SER A 254 -14.49 -12.00 1.20
CA SER A 254 -13.06 -12.08 0.92
C SER A 254 -12.84 -12.99 -0.28
N PHE A 255 -12.29 -12.43 -1.35
CA PHE A 255 -12.03 -13.14 -2.60
C PHE A 255 -10.88 -12.48 -3.35
N THR A 256 -10.45 -13.09 -4.45
CA THR A 256 -9.45 -12.51 -5.37
C THR A 256 -10.12 -12.10 -6.68
N ALA A 257 -9.63 -11.02 -7.28
CA ALA A 257 -10.09 -10.54 -8.58
C ALA A 257 -8.98 -9.79 -9.33
N SER A 258 -8.96 -9.90 -10.65
CA SER A 258 -8.04 -9.14 -11.51
C SER A 258 -8.63 -7.79 -11.92
N ARG A 259 -9.96 -7.71 -11.94
CA ARG A 259 -10.69 -6.49 -12.28
C ARG A 259 -11.90 -6.32 -11.38
N ILE A 260 -12.05 -5.11 -10.83
CA ILE A 260 -13.15 -4.72 -9.95
C ILE A 260 -13.73 -3.40 -10.45
N VAL A 261 -15.05 -3.32 -10.55
CA VAL A 261 -15.76 -2.08 -10.80
C VAL A 261 -16.70 -1.82 -9.64
N VAL A 262 -16.53 -0.67 -8.98
CA VAL A 262 -17.39 -0.23 -7.90
C VAL A 262 -18.21 0.96 -8.38
N GLU A 263 -19.54 0.83 -8.34
CA GLU A 263 -20.48 1.87 -8.75
C GLU A 263 -21.32 2.30 -7.55
N SER A 264 -21.45 3.61 -7.35
CA SER A 264 -22.25 4.25 -6.30
C SER A 264 -23.12 5.36 -6.85
N GLU A 265 -24.28 5.61 -6.25
CA GLU A 265 -25.14 6.73 -6.63
C GLU A 265 -24.54 8.08 -6.22
N GLU A 266 -23.86 8.12 -5.08
CA GLU A 266 -23.16 9.30 -4.56
C GLU A 266 -21.64 9.19 -4.77
N PRO A 267 -20.90 10.32 -4.74
CA PRO A 267 -19.44 10.31 -4.71
C PRO A 267 -18.92 9.48 -3.54
N LEU A 268 -18.00 8.55 -3.82
CA LEU A 268 -17.38 7.66 -2.84
C LEU A 268 -15.91 8.00 -2.69
N ALA A 269 -15.53 8.46 -1.49
CA ALA A 269 -14.14 8.81 -1.20
C ALA A 269 -13.26 7.56 -1.08
N TRP A 270 -12.13 7.58 -1.78
CA TRP A 270 -11.12 6.53 -1.78
C TRP A 270 -9.79 7.02 -1.22
N THR A 271 -9.05 6.11 -0.66
CA THR A 271 -7.62 6.27 -0.37
C THR A 271 -6.82 5.30 -1.21
N LEU A 272 -5.71 5.77 -1.78
CA LEU A 272 -4.73 4.98 -2.51
C LEU A 272 -3.40 5.08 -1.75
N ASP A 273 -2.90 3.96 -1.28
CA ASP A 273 -1.66 3.85 -0.48
C ASP A 273 -1.58 4.80 0.74
N GLY A 274 -2.76 5.19 1.26
CA GLY A 274 -2.90 6.09 2.41
C GLY A 274 -3.11 7.56 2.05
N GLU A 275 -3.05 7.94 0.78
CA GLU A 275 -3.31 9.28 0.27
C GLU A 275 -4.74 9.38 -0.32
N PHE A 276 -5.26 10.59 -0.49
CA PHE A 276 -6.59 10.80 -1.07
C PHE A 276 -6.62 10.46 -2.56
N GLY A 277 -7.41 9.45 -2.94
CA GLY A 277 -7.58 8.93 -4.29
C GLY A 277 -8.79 9.46 -5.06
N GLY A 278 -9.41 10.54 -4.58
CA GLY A 278 -10.61 11.12 -5.22
C GLY A 278 -11.94 10.52 -4.74
N GLU A 279 -13.03 11.02 -5.34
CA GLU A 279 -14.42 10.64 -4.99
C GLU A 279 -15.24 10.25 -6.24
N PRO A 280 -14.79 9.25 -7.02
CA PRO A 280 -15.55 8.85 -8.20
C PRO A 280 -16.85 8.12 -7.82
N ARG A 281 -17.91 8.32 -8.62
CA ARG A 281 -19.11 7.47 -8.56
C ARG A 281 -18.91 6.10 -9.18
N LYS A 282 -17.89 5.99 -10.04
CA LYS A 282 -17.46 4.73 -10.65
C LYS A 282 -15.97 4.59 -10.57
N ALA A 283 -15.51 3.65 -9.75
CA ALA A 283 -14.11 3.26 -9.65
C ALA A 283 -13.88 1.98 -10.45
N VAL A 284 -12.95 2.02 -11.39
CA VAL A 284 -12.47 0.85 -12.15
C VAL A 284 -11.07 0.54 -11.67
N ILE A 285 -10.89 -0.65 -11.12
CA ILE A 285 -9.62 -1.13 -10.57
C ILE A 285 -9.18 -2.33 -11.39
N GLU A 286 -7.96 -2.29 -11.92
CA GLU A 286 -7.39 -3.36 -12.75
C GLU A 286 -5.98 -3.69 -12.31
N ASN A 287 -5.67 -4.99 -12.23
CA ASN A 287 -4.30 -5.43 -12.03
C ASN A 287 -3.51 -5.28 -13.33
N LYS A 288 -2.40 -4.57 -13.26
CA LYS A 288 -1.40 -4.51 -14.33
C LYS A 288 -0.22 -5.38 -13.94
N THR A 289 -0.20 -6.58 -14.49
CA THR A 289 0.74 -7.64 -14.12
C THR A 289 2.17 -7.25 -14.46
N LYS A 290 3.09 -7.47 -13.51
CA LYS A 290 4.54 -7.29 -13.70
C LYS A 290 4.90 -5.94 -14.31
N ALA A 291 4.22 -4.88 -13.85
CA ALA A 291 4.29 -3.56 -14.46
C ALA A 291 5.57 -2.80 -14.15
N TRP A 292 6.28 -3.19 -13.10
CA TRP A 292 7.54 -2.57 -12.67
C TRP A 292 8.43 -3.58 -11.94
N GLU A 293 9.71 -3.24 -11.79
CA GLU A 293 10.69 -4.15 -11.15
C GLU A 293 11.32 -3.52 -9.91
N ILE A 294 11.51 -4.33 -8.88
CA ILE A 294 12.20 -3.92 -7.65
C ILE A 294 13.31 -4.91 -7.28
N ARG A 295 14.37 -4.40 -6.65
CA ARG A 295 15.46 -5.22 -6.09
C ARG A 295 15.02 -5.90 -4.81
N VAL A 296 15.08 -7.24 -4.78
CA VAL A 296 14.75 -8.06 -3.61
C VAL A 296 15.92 -8.97 -3.20
N PRO A 297 15.94 -9.51 -1.98
CA PRO A 297 16.92 -10.53 -1.58
C PRO A 297 16.91 -11.72 -2.57
N LYS A 298 18.09 -12.35 -2.73
CA LYS A 298 18.24 -13.58 -3.51
C LYS A 298 17.57 -14.76 -2.82
#